data_0aad649008bbbd912ef5fac9586b3acc
#
_entry.id   0aad649008bbbd912ef5fac9586b3acc
#
_cell.length_a   1.000
_cell.length_b   1.000
_cell.length_c   1.000
_cell.angle_alpha   90.00
_cell.angle_beta   90.00
_cell.angle_gamma   90.00
#
_symmetry.space_group_name_H-M   'P 1'
#
loop_
_entity.id
_entity.type
_entity.pdbx_description
1 polymer ?
#
loop_
_entity_poly.entity_id
_entity_poly.type
_entity_poly.pdbx_seq_one_letter_code
_entity_poly.pdbx_strand_id
1 'polypeptide(L)'
;DFLHLYPMSFKEFLIANEENMLVDYIDKGNRNLGAFEARLTDYLKKYMIIGGMPAVVTEWLDSKDYNKVNRIQQELIAAYQKDFSKHAPKNMVEKIRYVWNSIPSQLAKENKKFVYGLVREGARAREYEDAIMWLSDAGEIIRTYNVSKPDIPISAYAELKSFKVFLLDVGLLRAMSKISPKVILEGSRIFEEFKGALTEQYVCQELQNFAETLETNYYWSSSATAEVDFLVSDGLDVYPLEAKAGVTMNAKSLKQYREKYSPKWSVRTSLLPYERNNSSKTINIPLYMLFVLYKELKTES
;
A
#
# COMPACT_ATOMS: atom_id res chain seq x y z
N ASP A 1 -16.03 -9.05 20.62
CA ASP A 1 -14.79 -8.67 19.93
C ASP A 1 -15.06 -8.61 18.43
N PHE A 2 -14.53 -7.58 17.78
CA PHE A 2 -14.60 -7.47 16.32
C PHE A 2 -13.28 -8.00 15.75
N LEU A 3 -13.37 -8.92 14.80
CA LEU A 3 -12.22 -9.42 14.05
C LEU A 3 -12.15 -8.68 12.72
N HIS A 4 -11.06 -7.96 12.48
CA HIS A 4 -10.79 -7.36 11.19
C HIS A 4 -10.03 -8.34 10.30
N LEU A 5 -10.60 -8.67 9.15
CA LEU A 5 -9.97 -9.52 8.13
C LEU A 5 -9.43 -8.62 7.02
N TYR A 6 -8.13 -8.66 6.84
CA TYR A 6 -7.45 -8.00 5.71
C TYR A 6 -7.22 -9.00 4.56
N PRO A 7 -6.98 -8.54 3.33
CA PRO A 7 -6.44 -9.40 2.29
C PRO A 7 -5.16 -10.10 2.77
N MET A 8 -4.89 -11.30 2.28
CA MET A 8 -3.66 -12.03 2.61
C MET A 8 -2.44 -11.15 2.33
N SER A 9 -1.51 -11.08 3.29
CA SER A 9 -0.23 -10.41 3.14
C SER A 9 0.66 -11.13 2.11
N PHE A 10 1.71 -10.45 1.65
CA PHE A 10 2.70 -11.08 0.79
C PHE A 10 3.36 -12.30 1.46
N LYS A 11 3.58 -12.24 2.77
CA LYS A 11 4.09 -13.37 3.54
C LYS A 11 3.14 -14.57 3.48
N GLU A 12 1.85 -14.37 3.71
CA GLU A 12 0.83 -15.42 3.62
C GLU A 12 0.69 -15.96 2.19
N PHE A 13 0.80 -15.10 1.19
CA PHE A 13 0.84 -15.50 -0.21
C PHE A 13 2.04 -16.40 -0.53
N LEU A 14 3.24 -16.11 0.01
CA LEU A 14 4.41 -16.98 -0.12
C LEU A 14 4.14 -18.35 0.52
N ILE A 15 3.58 -18.38 1.73
CA ILE A 15 3.22 -19.62 2.44
C ILE A 15 2.22 -20.44 1.62
N ALA A 16 1.18 -19.81 1.07
CA ALA A 16 0.19 -20.45 0.21
C ALA A 16 0.80 -21.01 -1.10
N ASN A 17 1.93 -20.44 -1.57
CA ASN A 17 2.69 -20.96 -2.70
C ASN A 17 3.83 -21.90 -2.29
N GLU A 18 3.76 -22.51 -1.09
CA GLU A 18 4.71 -23.51 -0.56
C GLU A 18 6.14 -22.99 -0.30
N GLU A 19 6.31 -21.67 -0.14
CA GLU A 19 7.60 -21.02 0.14
C GLU A 19 7.91 -20.91 1.65
N ASN A 20 7.38 -21.83 2.47
CA ASN A 20 7.54 -21.81 3.93
C ASN A 20 9.01 -21.75 4.38
N MET A 21 9.89 -22.52 3.73
CA MET A 21 11.32 -22.53 4.09
C MET A 21 11.98 -21.18 3.89
N LEU A 22 11.59 -20.45 2.84
CA LEU A 22 12.13 -19.13 2.55
C LEU A 22 11.60 -18.08 3.53
N VAL A 23 10.32 -18.15 3.88
CA VAL A 23 9.71 -17.30 4.92
C VAL A 23 10.39 -17.54 6.26
N ASP A 24 10.55 -18.81 6.68
CA ASP A 24 11.23 -19.16 7.92
C ASP A 24 12.70 -18.70 7.96
N TYR A 25 13.40 -18.79 6.82
CA TYR A 25 14.76 -18.30 6.69
C TYR A 25 14.85 -16.79 6.96
N ILE A 26 13.93 -16.01 6.40
CA ILE A 26 13.84 -14.55 6.61
C ILE A 26 13.43 -14.24 8.05
N ASP A 27 12.46 -14.96 8.61
CA ASP A 27 11.97 -14.76 9.98
C ASP A 27 13.03 -15.05 11.04
N LYS A 28 13.97 -15.98 10.76
CA LYS A 28 15.15 -16.25 11.61
C LYS A 28 16.21 -15.15 11.59
N GLY A 29 15.98 -14.08 10.84
CA GLY A 29 16.86 -12.90 10.82
C GLY A 29 17.83 -12.85 9.65
N ASN A 30 17.76 -13.80 8.72
CA ASN A 30 18.60 -13.75 7.53
C ASN A 30 18.13 -12.63 6.58
N ARG A 31 19.04 -11.74 6.23
CA ARG A 31 18.76 -10.56 5.41
C ARG A 31 19.47 -10.58 4.06
N ASN A 32 20.58 -11.29 3.97
CA ASN A 32 21.27 -11.52 2.69
C ASN A 32 20.68 -12.77 2.04
N LEU A 33 19.88 -12.58 1.01
CA LEU A 33 19.12 -13.64 0.36
C LEU A 33 19.80 -14.17 -0.90
N GLY A 34 20.79 -13.44 -1.46
CA GLY A 34 21.56 -13.87 -2.62
C GLY A 34 20.67 -14.33 -3.80
N ALA A 35 20.80 -15.58 -4.21
CA ALA A 35 20.05 -16.13 -5.33
C ALA A 35 18.52 -16.15 -5.14
N PHE A 36 18.02 -16.06 -3.90
CA PHE A 36 16.58 -16.05 -3.62
C PHE A 36 15.90 -14.70 -3.93
N GLU A 37 16.67 -13.61 -4.07
CA GLU A 37 16.12 -12.27 -4.37
C GLU A 37 15.34 -12.24 -5.69
N ALA A 38 15.88 -12.89 -6.73
CA ALA A 38 15.20 -12.96 -8.02
C ALA A 38 13.87 -13.73 -7.91
N ARG A 39 13.84 -14.83 -7.15
CA ARG A 39 12.63 -15.63 -6.90
C ARG A 39 11.58 -14.83 -6.14
N LEU A 40 11.98 -14.12 -5.08
CA LEU A 40 11.06 -13.27 -4.30
C LEU A 40 10.54 -12.10 -5.13
N THR A 41 11.38 -11.51 -5.98
CA THR A 41 10.94 -10.44 -6.90
C THR A 41 9.91 -10.97 -7.90
N ASP A 42 10.05 -12.20 -8.39
CA ASP A 42 9.05 -12.83 -9.26
C ASP A 42 7.73 -13.08 -8.52
N TYR A 43 7.78 -13.58 -7.28
CA TYR A 43 6.58 -13.71 -6.43
C TYR A 43 5.92 -12.36 -6.14
N LEU A 44 6.71 -11.30 -5.89
CA LEU A 44 6.17 -9.96 -5.68
C LEU A 44 5.41 -9.46 -6.93
N LYS A 45 5.95 -9.67 -8.12
CA LYS A 45 5.24 -9.35 -9.37
C LYS A 45 3.93 -10.13 -9.49
N LYS A 46 3.94 -11.43 -9.17
CA LYS A 46 2.73 -12.26 -9.15
C LYS A 46 1.71 -11.72 -8.15
N TYR A 47 2.15 -11.37 -6.94
CA TYR A 47 1.29 -10.80 -5.93
C TYR A 47 0.68 -9.44 -6.36
N MET A 48 1.44 -8.57 -7.00
CA MET A 48 0.91 -7.33 -7.56
C MET A 48 -0.17 -7.55 -8.65
N ILE A 49 -0.16 -8.72 -9.29
CA ILE A 49 -1.19 -9.11 -10.28
C ILE A 49 -2.41 -9.75 -9.60
N ILE A 50 -2.15 -10.67 -8.68
CA ILE A 50 -3.16 -11.54 -8.05
C ILE A 50 -3.82 -10.81 -6.87
N GLY A 51 -3.03 -10.11 -6.05
CA GLY A 51 -3.45 -9.54 -4.78
C GLY A 51 -3.52 -10.58 -3.66
N GLY A 52 -4.09 -10.15 -2.53
CA GLY A 52 -4.29 -10.97 -1.34
C GLY A 52 -5.73 -11.45 -1.12
N MET A 53 -6.67 -11.22 -2.06
CA MET A 53 -8.04 -11.69 -1.89
C MET A 53 -8.08 -13.23 -1.90
N PRO A 54 -8.57 -13.91 -0.83
CA PRO A 54 -8.47 -15.36 -0.70
C PRO A 54 -9.03 -16.14 -1.89
N ALA A 55 -10.19 -15.74 -2.41
CA ALA A 55 -10.81 -16.41 -3.57
C ALA A 55 -9.91 -16.29 -4.82
N VAL A 56 -9.21 -15.18 -5.00
CA VAL A 56 -8.29 -14.95 -6.13
C VAL A 56 -7.02 -15.77 -5.97
N VAL A 57 -6.48 -15.82 -4.75
CA VAL A 57 -5.29 -16.64 -4.43
C VAL A 57 -5.58 -18.11 -4.63
N THR A 58 -6.74 -18.62 -4.19
CA THR A 58 -7.17 -20.01 -4.42
C THR A 58 -7.24 -20.33 -5.91
N GLU A 59 -7.91 -19.51 -6.73
CA GLU A 59 -7.97 -19.72 -8.18
C GLU A 59 -6.55 -19.75 -8.80
N TRP A 60 -5.66 -18.87 -8.34
CA TRP A 60 -4.26 -18.88 -8.79
C TRP A 60 -3.53 -20.18 -8.44
N LEU A 61 -3.70 -20.67 -7.21
CA LEU A 61 -3.05 -21.90 -6.76
C LEU A 61 -3.50 -23.10 -7.59
N ASP A 62 -4.81 -23.17 -7.91
CA ASP A 62 -5.40 -24.27 -8.63
C ASP A 62 -5.09 -24.25 -10.14
N SER A 63 -5.16 -23.06 -10.76
CA SER A 63 -5.12 -22.99 -12.23
C SER A 63 -3.82 -22.44 -12.81
N LYS A 64 -3.07 -21.60 -12.06
CA LYS A 64 -1.94 -20.80 -12.54
C LYS A 64 -2.26 -19.96 -13.79
N ASP A 65 -3.54 -19.62 -14.00
CA ASP A 65 -4.05 -18.90 -15.17
C ASP A 65 -4.50 -17.48 -14.80
N TYR A 66 -3.78 -16.49 -15.31
CA TYR A 66 -4.08 -15.08 -15.07
C TYR A 66 -5.44 -14.63 -15.66
N ASN A 67 -5.98 -15.30 -16.67
CA ASN A 67 -7.30 -14.96 -17.21
C ASN A 67 -8.40 -15.36 -16.22
N LYS A 68 -8.26 -16.52 -15.59
CA LYS A 68 -9.19 -16.97 -14.54
C LYS A 68 -9.09 -16.08 -13.31
N VAL A 69 -7.86 -15.75 -12.87
CA VAL A 69 -7.61 -14.76 -11.82
C VAL A 69 -8.32 -13.45 -12.12
N ASN A 70 -8.15 -12.90 -13.31
CA ASN A 70 -8.80 -11.64 -13.71
C ASN A 70 -10.33 -11.75 -13.68
N ARG A 71 -10.88 -12.89 -14.07
CA ARG A 71 -12.35 -13.11 -14.00
C ARG A 71 -12.85 -13.03 -12.56
N ILE A 72 -12.21 -13.73 -11.62
CA ILE A 72 -12.60 -13.68 -10.20
C ILE A 72 -12.48 -12.26 -9.63
N GLN A 73 -11.41 -11.52 -9.99
CA GLN A 73 -11.26 -10.13 -9.58
C GLN A 73 -12.39 -9.24 -10.11
N GLN A 74 -12.81 -9.41 -11.37
CA GLN A 74 -13.94 -8.66 -11.93
C GLN A 74 -15.28 -9.04 -11.25
N GLU A 75 -15.46 -10.31 -10.90
CA GLU A 75 -16.64 -10.79 -10.15
C GLU A 75 -16.68 -10.15 -8.75
N LEU A 76 -15.53 -10.05 -8.04
CA LEU A 76 -15.42 -9.37 -6.74
C LEU A 76 -15.72 -7.88 -6.85
N ILE A 77 -15.15 -7.19 -7.83
CA ILE A 77 -15.41 -5.76 -8.06
C ILE A 77 -16.91 -5.53 -8.33
N ALA A 78 -17.54 -6.40 -9.13
CA ALA A 78 -18.97 -6.32 -9.39
C ALA A 78 -19.81 -6.64 -8.15
N ALA A 79 -19.36 -7.57 -7.28
CA ALA A 79 -20.02 -7.88 -6.03
C ALA A 79 -20.00 -6.66 -5.08
N TYR A 80 -18.85 -6.02 -4.86
CA TYR A 80 -18.76 -4.78 -4.07
C TYR A 80 -19.73 -3.70 -4.59
N GLN A 81 -19.76 -3.48 -5.90
CA GLN A 81 -20.68 -2.49 -6.48
C GLN A 81 -22.17 -2.84 -6.29
N LYS A 82 -22.52 -4.12 -6.20
CA LYS A 82 -23.89 -4.56 -5.85
C LYS A 82 -24.17 -4.33 -4.36
N ASP A 83 -23.18 -4.59 -3.51
CA ASP A 83 -23.32 -4.40 -2.06
C ASP A 83 -23.51 -2.93 -1.69
N PHE A 84 -22.94 -1.98 -2.44
CA PHE A 84 -23.25 -0.55 -2.29
C PHE A 84 -24.75 -0.28 -2.40
N SER A 85 -25.42 -0.91 -3.38
CA SER A 85 -26.86 -0.74 -3.59
C SER A 85 -27.72 -1.41 -2.53
N LYS A 86 -27.19 -2.45 -1.88
CA LYS A 86 -27.90 -3.24 -0.88
C LYS A 86 -27.80 -2.66 0.52
N HIS A 87 -26.62 -2.13 0.87
CA HIS A 87 -26.29 -1.77 2.25
C HIS A 87 -26.14 -0.26 2.49
N ALA A 88 -25.80 0.54 1.46
CA ALA A 88 -25.68 1.96 1.62
C ALA A 88 -27.07 2.68 1.59
N PRO A 89 -27.19 3.86 2.23
CA PRO A 89 -28.36 4.72 2.06
C PRO A 89 -28.61 5.04 0.58
N LYS A 90 -29.86 4.96 0.13
CA LYS A 90 -30.22 5.11 -1.31
C LYS A 90 -29.68 6.39 -1.95
N ASN A 91 -29.65 7.50 -1.21
CA ASN A 91 -29.15 8.80 -1.66
C ASN A 91 -27.61 8.88 -1.72
N MET A 92 -26.88 7.87 -1.22
CA MET A 92 -25.43 7.80 -1.22
C MET A 92 -24.86 6.84 -2.27
N VAL A 93 -25.64 5.85 -2.73
CA VAL A 93 -25.15 4.79 -3.64
C VAL A 93 -24.43 5.32 -4.86
N GLU A 94 -24.98 6.34 -5.52
CA GLU A 94 -24.36 6.96 -6.70
C GLU A 94 -23.02 7.63 -6.36
N LYS A 95 -22.96 8.34 -5.23
CA LYS A 95 -21.75 9.02 -4.76
C LYS A 95 -20.65 8.02 -4.39
N ILE A 96 -21.01 6.92 -3.73
CA ILE A 96 -20.10 5.82 -3.40
C ILE A 96 -19.49 5.24 -4.68
N ARG A 97 -20.33 4.96 -5.70
CA ARG A 97 -19.84 4.45 -6.99
C ARG A 97 -18.91 5.45 -7.69
N TYR A 98 -19.19 6.74 -7.66
CA TYR A 98 -18.29 7.75 -8.21
C TYR A 98 -16.94 7.77 -7.49
N VAL A 99 -16.93 7.77 -6.16
CA VAL A 99 -15.68 7.70 -5.38
C VAL A 99 -14.92 6.44 -5.72
N TRP A 100 -15.56 5.27 -5.64
CA TRP A 100 -14.96 3.97 -5.95
C TRP A 100 -14.30 3.94 -7.33
N ASN A 101 -15.03 4.34 -8.35
CA ASN A 101 -14.53 4.34 -9.74
C ASN A 101 -13.41 5.36 -9.98
N SER A 102 -13.28 6.39 -9.14
CA SER A 102 -12.22 7.40 -9.26
C SER A 102 -10.86 6.94 -8.70
N ILE A 103 -10.82 5.89 -7.86
CA ILE A 103 -9.61 5.47 -7.13
C ILE A 103 -8.41 5.24 -8.06
N PRO A 104 -8.51 4.51 -9.18
CA PRO A 104 -7.39 4.37 -10.10
C PRO A 104 -6.83 5.70 -10.60
N SER A 105 -7.71 6.67 -10.90
CA SER A 105 -7.32 8.01 -11.35
C SER A 105 -6.72 8.86 -10.23
N GLN A 106 -7.17 8.68 -8.98
CA GLN A 106 -6.56 9.34 -7.81
C GLN A 106 -5.11 8.90 -7.64
N LEU A 107 -4.85 7.58 -7.72
CA LEU A 107 -3.54 6.98 -7.49
C LEU A 107 -2.57 7.15 -8.68
N ALA A 108 -3.09 7.35 -9.89
CA ALA A 108 -2.27 7.60 -11.08
C ALA A 108 -1.59 8.98 -11.08
N LYS A 109 -2.00 9.91 -10.21
CA LYS A 109 -1.37 11.23 -10.13
C LYS A 109 -0.05 11.20 -9.37
N GLU A 110 0.84 12.11 -9.71
CA GLU A 110 2.11 12.32 -9.00
C GLU A 110 1.86 12.74 -7.54
N ASN A 111 0.98 13.72 -7.33
CA ASN A 111 0.46 14.04 -6.00
C ASN A 111 -0.83 13.27 -5.77
N LYS A 112 -0.78 12.25 -4.90
CA LYS A 112 -1.88 11.33 -4.62
C LYS A 112 -2.88 11.83 -3.57
N LYS A 113 -2.77 13.10 -3.12
CA LYS A 113 -3.79 13.72 -2.31
C LYS A 113 -5.14 13.61 -3.01
N PHE A 114 -6.19 13.22 -2.30
CA PHE A 114 -7.52 13.03 -2.86
C PHE A 114 -8.06 14.31 -3.48
N VAL A 115 -8.46 14.23 -4.75
CA VAL A 115 -8.95 15.36 -5.54
C VAL A 115 -10.41 15.11 -5.89
N TYR A 116 -11.33 15.89 -5.30
CA TYR A 116 -12.77 15.74 -5.54
C TYR A 116 -13.16 15.95 -7.01
N GLY A 117 -12.46 16.82 -7.73
CA GLY A 117 -12.68 17.03 -9.18
C GLY A 117 -12.43 15.80 -10.05
N LEU A 118 -11.68 14.80 -9.56
CA LEU A 118 -11.51 13.51 -10.25
C LEU A 118 -12.68 12.54 -10.00
N VAL A 119 -13.46 12.76 -8.96
CA VAL A 119 -14.70 12.02 -8.72
C VAL A 119 -15.76 12.45 -9.73
N ARG A 120 -15.91 13.76 -9.87
CA ARG A 120 -16.79 14.41 -10.85
C ARG A 120 -16.37 15.86 -11.03
N GLU A 121 -16.48 16.40 -12.23
CA GLU A 121 -16.23 17.82 -12.48
C GLU A 121 -17.10 18.71 -11.57
N GLY A 122 -16.47 19.69 -10.91
CA GLY A 122 -17.14 20.58 -9.96
C GLY A 122 -17.48 19.98 -8.60
N ALA A 123 -17.10 18.73 -8.32
CA ALA A 123 -17.37 18.06 -7.03
C ALA A 123 -16.69 18.77 -5.86
N ARG A 124 -17.41 18.86 -4.73
CA ARG A 124 -16.95 19.48 -3.50
C ARG A 124 -16.88 18.46 -2.35
N ALA A 125 -15.99 18.68 -1.39
CA ALA A 125 -15.78 17.79 -0.25
C ALA A 125 -17.11 17.42 0.44
N ARG A 126 -17.91 18.38 0.83
CA ARG A 126 -19.20 18.21 1.53
C ARG A 126 -20.20 17.26 0.82
N GLU A 127 -19.99 16.99 -0.47
CA GLU A 127 -20.90 16.16 -1.25
C GLU A 127 -20.51 14.68 -1.21
N TYR A 128 -19.22 14.37 -0.94
CA TYR A 128 -18.65 13.05 -1.04
C TYR A 128 -17.98 12.52 0.24
N GLU A 129 -17.83 13.35 1.29
CA GLU A 129 -17.21 12.94 2.56
C GLU A 129 -17.92 11.73 3.17
N ASP A 130 -19.26 11.74 3.23
CA ASP A 130 -20.04 10.61 3.76
C ASP A 130 -19.83 9.33 2.93
N ALA A 131 -19.72 9.46 1.61
CA ALA A 131 -19.48 8.32 0.72
C ALA A 131 -18.07 7.73 0.92
N ILE A 132 -17.06 8.60 1.12
CA ILE A 132 -15.69 8.17 1.44
C ILE A 132 -15.65 7.52 2.82
N MET A 133 -16.34 8.07 3.80
CA MET A 133 -16.44 7.50 5.13
C MET A 133 -17.09 6.13 5.10
N TRP A 134 -18.21 5.99 4.39
CA TRP A 134 -18.89 4.72 4.24
C TRP A 134 -17.98 3.62 3.65
N LEU A 135 -17.24 3.93 2.57
CA LEU A 135 -16.29 2.99 1.95
C LEU A 135 -15.15 2.62 2.91
N SER A 136 -14.69 3.58 3.72
CA SER A 136 -13.63 3.36 4.72
C SER A 136 -14.13 2.47 5.87
N ASP A 137 -15.34 2.73 6.38
CA ASP A 137 -15.94 1.96 7.46
C ASP A 137 -16.31 0.54 7.03
N ALA A 138 -16.66 0.37 5.73
CA ALA A 138 -16.85 -0.94 5.12
C ALA A 138 -15.52 -1.70 4.89
N GLY A 139 -14.36 -1.06 5.11
CA GLY A 139 -13.04 -1.67 4.90
C GLY A 139 -12.63 -1.82 3.43
N GLU A 140 -13.34 -1.17 2.50
CA GLU A 140 -13.08 -1.30 1.06
C GLU A 140 -12.02 -0.33 0.57
N ILE A 141 -11.78 0.75 1.32
CA ILE A 141 -10.71 1.70 1.08
C ILE A 141 -9.95 2.01 2.38
N ILE A 142 -8.69 2.39 2.21
CA ILE A 142 -7.80 2.83 3.29
C ILE A 142 -7.53 4.31 3.09
N ARG A 143 -7.83 5.13 4.11
CA ARG A 143 -7.49 6.56 4.13
C ARG A 143 -6.17 6.75 4.86
N THR A 144 -5.21 7.39 4.19
CA THR A 144 -3.91 7.75 4.76
C THR A 144 -3.85 9.27 4.88
N TYR A 145 -3.74 9.79 6.11
CA TYR A 145 -3.85 11.22 6.41
C TYR A 145 -2.48 11.93 6.38
N ASN A 146 -2.46 13.14 5.83
CA ASN A 146 -1.31 14.02 6.03
C ASN A 146 -1.17 14.40 7.50
N VAL A 147 0.06 14.53 7.97
CA VAL A 147 0.33 15.09 9.30
C VAL A 147 1.09 16.41 9.19
N SER A 148 0.65 17.40 9.94
CA SER A 148 1.29 18.72 10.00
C SER A 148 2.67 18.67 10.67
N LYS A 149 2.81 17.74 11.64
CA LYS A 149 4.03 17.49 12.39
C LYS A 149 4.09 16.02 12.80
N PRO A 150 5.21 15.32 12.53
CA PRO A 150 5.37 13.92 12.93
C PRO A 150 5.78 13.82 14.40
N ASP A 151 4.85 14.02 15.29
CA ASP A 151 5.02 13.99 16.75
C ASP A 151 4.01 13.02 17.38
N ILE A 152 4.16 12.68 18.66
CA ILE A 152 3.36 11.69 19.36
C ILE A 152 2.33 12.39 20.27
N PRO A 153 1.06 11.95 20.26
CA PRO A 153 0.48 10.91 19.39
C PRO A 153 0.29 11.43 17.95
N ILE A 154 0.67 10.63 16.96
CA ILE A 154 0.66 11.03 15.54
C ILE A 154 -0.75 11.43 15.07
N SER A 155 -1.77 10.77 15.60
CA SER A 155 -3.19 11.05 15.32
C SER A 155 -3.61 12.48 15.65
N ALA A 156 -3.00 13.09 16.67
CA ALA A 156 -3.32 14.48 17.07
C ALA A 156 -2.88 15.53 16.03
N TYR A 157 -1.96 15.16 15.16
CA TYR A 157 -1.41 16.04 14.11
C TYR A 157 -1.98 15.72 12.72
N ALA A 158 -2.94 14.81 12.63
CA ALA A 158 -3.57 14.42 11.37
C ALA A 158 -4.44 15.55 10.81
N GLU A 159 -4.22 15.87 9.55
CA GLU A 159 -5.02 16.83 8.78
C GLU A 159 -6.18 16.11 8.08
N LEU A 160 -7.35 16.02 8.71
CA LEU A 160 -8.48 15.24 8.21
C LEU A 160 -8.96 15.62 6.80
N LYS A 161 -8.68 16.85 6.35
CA LYS A 161 -9.01 17.34 5.00
C LYS A 161 -7.92 17.05 3.95
N SER A 162 -6.80 16.46 4.36
CA SER A 162 -5.66 16.16 3.50
C SER A 162 -5.31 14.68 3.63
N PHE A 163 -5.80 13.87 2.71
CA PHE A 163 -5.61 12.42 2.74
C PHE A 163 -5.42 11.84 1.34
N LYS A 164 -4.80 10.67 1.30
CA LYS A 164 -4.76 9.77 0.15
C LYS A 164 -5.80 8.66 0.35
N VAL A 165 -6.27 8.07 -0.75
CA VAL A 165 -7.17 6.90 -0.71
C VAL A 165 -6.52 5.76 -1.47
N PHE A 166 -6.39 4.63 -0.80
CA PHE A 166 -5.95 3.37 -1.35
C PHE A 166 -7.11 2.36 -1.36
N LEU A 167 -7.04 1.37 -2.24
CA LEU A 167 -7.95 0.24 -2.22
C LEU A 167 -7.54 -0.75 -1.13
N LEU A 168 -8.44 -1.66 -0.75
CA LEU A 168 -8.09 -2.72 0.18
C LEU A 168 -7.06 -3.71 -0.40
N ASP A 169 -6.99 -3.87 -1.73
CA ASP A 169 -6.17 -4.90 -2.39
C ASP A 169 -5.52 -4.42 -3.68
N VAL A 170 -4.23 -4.75 -3.85
CA VAL A 170 -3.43 -4.35 -5.01
C VAL A 170 -3.86 -5.04 -6.30
N GLY A 171 -4.29 -6.31 -6.23
CA GLY A 171 -4.79 -7.05 -7.38
C GLY A 171 -6.11 -6.49 -7.90
N LEU A 172 -7.00 -6.06 -6.99
CA LEU A 172 -8.24 -5.39 -7.37
C LEU A 172 -7.95 -4.02 -8.00
N LEU A 173 -6.99 -3.23 -7.47
CA LEU A 173 -6.57 -1.98 -8.10
C LEU A 173 -6.04 -2.22 -9.52
N ARG A 174 -5.18 -3.22 -9.72
CA ARG A 174 -4.70 -3.62 -11.03
C ARG A 174 -5.86 -3.96 -11.99
N ALA A 175 -6.82 -4.76 -11.51
CA ALA A 175 -7.99 -5.19 -12.30
C ALA A 175 -8.90 -4.02 -12.67
N MET A 176 -9.19 -3.10 -11.73
CA MET A 176 -9.96 -1.87 -11.98
C MET A 176 -9.25 -0.96 -12.99
N SER A 177 -7.93 -0.89 -12.93
CA SER A 177 -7.09 -0.11 -13.86
C SER A 177 -6.93 -0.78 -15.23
N LYS A 178 -7.48 -1.99 -15.43
CA LYS A 178 -7.38 -2.79 -16.67
C LYS A 178 -5.94 -3.04 -17.13
N ILE A 179 -4.98 -3.12 -16.20
CA ILE A 179 -3.59 -3.40 -16.51
C ILE A 179 -3.43 -4.89 -16.79
N SER A 180 -2.88 -5.21 -17.97
CA SER A 180 -2.60 -6.59 -18.33
C SER A 180 -1.50 -7.19 -17.43
N PRO A 181 -1.63 -8.45 -16.96
CA PRO A 181 -0.56 -9.16 -16.27
C PRO A 181 0.79 -9.11 -16.97
N LYS A 182 0.78 -9.21 -18.31
CA LYS A 182 1.97 -9.16 -19.15
C LYS A 182 2.80 -7.88 -18.93
N VAL A 183 2.14 -6.73 -18.75
CA VAL A 183 2.80 -5.43 -18.52
C VAL A 183 3.62 -5.44 -17.23
N ILE A 184 3.13 -6.11 -16.18
CA ILE A 184 3.82 -6.21 -14.89
C ILE A 184 4.97 -7.23 -14.95
N LEU A 185 4.76 -8.35 -15.63
CA LEU A 185 5.75 -9.43 -15.72
C LEU A 185 6.95 -9.04 -16.58
N GLU A 186 6.70 -8.44 -17.74
CA GLU A 186 7.74 -8.10 -18.72
C GLU A 186 8.31 -6.70 -18.54
N GLY A 187 7.55 -5.81 -17.86
CA GLY A 187 7.83 -4.38 -17.78
C GLY A 187 7.43 -3.64 -19.06
N SER A 188 7.15 -2.36 -18.94
CA SER A 188 6.85 -1.47 -20.08
C SER A 188 7.19 -0.04 -19.70
N ARG A 189 7.78 0.74 -20.63
CA ARG A 189 8.05 2.17 -20.41
C ARG A 189 6.77 2.98 -20.15
N ILE A 190 5.67 2.59 -20.79
CA ILE A 190 4.35 3.26 -20.63
C ILE A 190 3.74 2.99 -19.25
N PHE A 191 4.22 1.95 -18.57
CA PHE A 191 3.73 1.53 -17.25
C PHE A 191 4.46 2.20 -16.08
N GLU A 192 5.58 2.89 -16.31
CA GLU A 192 6.44 3.38 -15.22
C GLU A 192 5.71 4.33 -14.23
N GLU A 193 4.83 5.22 -14.71
CA GLU A 193 4.05 6.10 -13.83
C GLU A 193 3.10 5.32 -12.91
N PHE A 194 2.33 4.38 -13.46
CA PHE A 194 1.38 3.60 -12.69
C PHE A 194 2.04 2.52 -11.81
N LYS A 195 3.28 2.13 -12.14
CA LYS A 195 4.10 1.24 -11.32
C LYS A 195 4.33 1.81 -9.91
N GLY A 196 4.56 3.12 -9.80
CA GLY A 196 4.61 3.82 -8.51
C GLY A 196 3.31 3.69 -7.73
N ALA A 197 2.15 3.86 -8.39
CA ALA A 197 0.83 3.70 -7.79
C ALA A 197 0.60 2.30 -7.23
N LEU A 198 0.92 1.25 -8.00
CA LEU A 198 0.82 -0.14 -7.52
C LEU A 198 1.79 -0.44 -6.37
N THR A 199 3.00 0.13 -6.40
CA THR A 199 3.97 -0.05 -5.31
C THR A 199 3.48 0.58 -4.02
N GLU A 200 2.98 1.82 -4.05
CA GLU A 200 2.43 2.45 -2.85
C GLU A 200 1.15 1.75 -2.37
N GLN A 201 0.29 1.29 -3.28
CA GLN A 201 -0.87 0.47 -2.94
C GLN A 201 -0.46 -0.82 -2.22
N TYR A 202 0.54 -1.52 -2.74
CA TYR A 202 1.10 -2.71 -2.11
C TYR A 202 1.64 -2.41 -0.71
N VAL A 203 2.44 -1.35 -0.56
CA VAL A 203 2.99 -0.95 0.73
C VAL A 203 1.89 -0.57 1.71
N CYS A 204 0.89 0.20 1.28
CA CYS A 204 -0.26 0.56 2.11
C CYS A 204 -1.00 -0.69 2.62
N GLN A 205 -1.24 -1.67 1.74
CA GLN A 205 -1.89 -2.95 2.08
C GLN A 205 -1.04 -3.76 3.08
N GLU A 206 0.27 -3.90 2.84
CA GLU A 206 1.16 -4.60 3.77
C GLU A 206 1.23 -3.93 5.14
N LEU A 207 1.16 -2.60 5.21
CA LEU A 207 1.17 -1.87 6.46
C LEU A 207 -0.07 -2.15 7.33
N GLN A 208 -1.22 -2.55 6.74
CA GLN A 208 -2.40 -2.94 7.52
C GLN A 208 -2.15 -4.17 8.40
N ASN A 209 -1.24 -5.05 8.03
CA ASN A 209 -0.88 -6.22 8.83
C ASN A 209 -0.15 -5.85 10.15
N PHE A 210 0.28 -4.60 10.29
CA PHE A 210 0.89 -4.07 11.52
C PHE A 210 -0.06 -3.23 12.35
N ALA A 211 -1.35 -3.10 12.01
CA ALA A 211 -2.30 -2.20 12.65
C ALA A 211 -2.48 -2.43 14.16
N GLU A 212 -2.17 -3.63 14.67
CA GLU A 212 -2.17 -3.93 16.10
C GLU A 212 -0.90 -3.44 16.83
N THR A 213 0.19 -3.18 16.12
CA THR A 213 1.51 -2.87 16.67
C THR A 213 2.06 -1.52 16.26
N LEU A 214 1.58 -0.96 15.15
CA LEU A 214 1.98 0.32 14.59
C LEU A 214 0.76 1.14 14.16
N GLU A 215 0.82 2.45 14.36
CA GLU A 215 -0.09 3.38 13.69
C GLU A 215 0.44 3.63 12.28
N THR A 216 -0.33 3.29 11.23
CA THR A 216 0.19 3.16 9.85
C THR A 216 -0.45 4.07 8.82
N ASN A 217 -1.62 4.65 9.09
CA ASN A 217 -2.42 5.35 8.09
C ASN A 217 -2.08 6.85 8.01
N TYR A 218 -0.78 7.17 7.91
CA TYR A 218 -0.28 8.55 7.86
C TYR A 218 0.79 8.72 6.78
N TYR A 219 0.92 9.95 6.28
CA TYR A 219 1.99 10.40 5.42
C TYR A 219 2.40 11.83 5.79
N TRP A 220 3.50 12.31 5.25
CA TRP A 220 3.91 13.69 5.45
C TRP A 220 4.20 14.39 4.14
N SER A 221 3.73 15.64 4.03
CA SER A 221 4.11 16.53 2.94
C SER A 221 4.56 17.89 3.48
N SER A 222 5.57 18.47 2.82
CA SER A 222 5.98 19.85 3.09
C SER A 222 5.02 20.83 2.43
N SER A 223 5.13 22.11 2.82
CA SER A 223 4.42 23.20 2.13
C SER A 223 4.92 23.44 0.70
N ALA A 224 6.07 22.86 0.32
CA ALA A 224 6.67 23.02 -1.01
C ALA A 224 6.45 21.76 -1.88
N THR A 225 7.42 20.85 -1.94
CA THR A 225 7.42 19.74 -2.90
C THR A 225 7.83 18.39 -2.31
N ALA A 226 8.29 18.36 -1.04
CA ALA A 226 8.71 17.11 -0.44
C ALA A 226 7.50 16.35 0.14
N GLU A 227 7.44 15.07 -0.17
CA GLU A 227 6.44 14.14 0.37
C GLU A 227 7.14 12.85 0.78
N VAL A 228 6.82 12.32 1.96
CA VAL A 228 7.18 10.99 2.42
C VAL A 228 5.93 10.13 2.33
N ASP A 229 6.01 9.02 1.62
CA ASP A 229 4.86 8.23 1.21
C ASP A 229 4.02 7.71 2.39
N PHE A 230 4.70 7.26 3.46
CA PHE A 230 4.07 6.78 4.69
C PHE A 230 4.84 7.21 5.93
N LEU A 231 4.11 7.36 7.04
CA LEU A 231 4.66 7.43 8.38
C LEU A 231 4.07 6.27 9.19
N VAL A 232 4.92 5.62 9.96
CA VAL A 232 4.49 4.61 10.93
C VAL A 232 4.96 5.00 12.33
N SER A 233 4.13 4.74 13.34
CA SER A 233 4.45 5.05 14.73
C SER A 233 4.25 3.82 15.60
N ASP A 234 5.18 3.57 16.51
CA ASP A 234 5.07 2.53 17.54
C ASP A 234 4.64 3.07 18.90
N GLY A 235 4.13 4.31 18.91
CA GLY A 235 3.72 5.03 20.12
C GLY A 235 4.88 5.71 20.87
N LEU A 236 6.13 5.45 20.50
CA LEU A 236 7.33 6.09 21.08
C LEU A 236 8.08 6.93 20.05
N ASP A 237 8.15 6.47 18.83
CA ASP A 237 8.85 7.09 17.72
C ASP A 237 7.97 7.13 16.46
N VAL A 238 8.26 8.08 15.55
CA VAL A 238 7.65 8.18 14.22
C VAL A 238 8.71 7.92 13.16
N TYR A 239 8.47 6.92 12.33
CA TYR A 239 9.40 6.47 11.30
C TYR A 239 8.86 6.82 9.90
N PRO A 240 9.60 7.65 9.12
CA PRO A 240 9.26 7.88 7.72
C PRO A 240 9.59 6.66 6.87
N LEU A 241 8.67 6.30 5.96
CA LEU A 241 8.82 5.20 5.02
C LEU A 241 8.58 5.71 3.60
N GLU A 242 9.57 5.55 2.74
CA GLU A 242 9.55 5.92 1.32
C GLU A 242 9.49 4.65 0.47
N ALA A 243 8.49 4.56 -0.41
CA ALA A 243 8.29 3.45 -1.33
C ALA A 243 8.86 3.77 -2.73
N LYS A 244 9.65 2.87 -3.29
CA LYS A 244 10.23 3.02 -4.64
C LYS A 244 10.00 1.77 -5.47
N ALA A 245 9.43 1.95 -6.66
CA ALA A 245 9.08 0.86 -7.57
C ALA A 245 10.29 0.17 -8.25
N GLY A 246 11.50 0.69 -8.07
CA GLY A 246 12.71 0.21 -8.73
C GLY A 246 13.94 0.25 -7.84
N VAL A 247 15.10 0.34 -8.47
CA VAL A 247 16.43 0.39 -7.83
C VAL A 247 16.96 1.82 -7.64
N THR A 248 16.11 2.83 -7.69
CA THR A 248 16.53 4.24 -7.59
C THR A 248 16.87 4.58 -6.13
N MET A 249 18.08 5.08 -5.90
CA MET A 249 18.56 5.49 -4.56
C MET A 249 18.14 6.90 -4.15
N ASN A 250 17.61 7.72 -5.09
CA ASN A 250 17.34 9.12 -4.83
C ASN A 250 16.04 9.32 -4.04
N ALA A 251 16.16 9.69 -2.77
CA ALA A 251 15.07 9.96 -1.85
C ALA A 251 15.22 11.38 -1.27
N LYS A 252 15.06 12.40 -2.14
CA LYS A 252 15.22 13.82 -1.75
C LYS A 252 14.25 14.20 -0.62
N SER A 253 13.01 13.75 -0.70
CA SER A 253 11.97 14.02 0.31
C SER A 253 12.33 13.40 1.66
N LEU A 254 12.79 12.15 1.66
CA LEU A 254 13.21 11.46 2.87
C LEU A 254 14.44 12.15 3.51
N LYS A 255 15.37 12.64 2.70
CA LYS A 255 16.50 13.43 3.18
C LYS A 255 16.03 14.73 3.84
N GLN A 256 15.14 15.48 3.19
CA GLN A 256 14.57 16.73 3.74
C GLN A 256 13.80 16.47 5.05
N TYR A 257 13.02 15.40 5.10
CA TYR A 257 12.33 14.99 6.33
C TYR A 257 13.34 14.73 7.47
N ARG A 258 14.39 13.96 7.20
CA ARG A 258 15.42 13.62 8.19
C ARG A 258 16.18 14.84 8.71
N GLU A 259 16.52 15.77 7.85
CA GLU A 259 17.17 17.03 8.24
C GLU A 259 16.28 17.87 9.15
N LYS A 260 14.96 17.84 8.94
CA LYS A 260 13.98 18.62 9.70
C LYS A 260 13.59 17.98 11.03
N TYR A 261 13.43 16.65 11.08
CA TYR A 261 12.82 15.97 12.21
C TYR A 261 13.72 14.97 12.93
N SER A 262 14.89 14.64 12.37
CA SER A 262 15.89 13.75 12.95
C SER A 262 15.32 12.43 13.50
N PRO A 263 14.57 11.66 12.72
CA PRO A 263 13.94 10.42 13.19
C PRO A 263 14.98 9.38 13.62
N LYS A 264 14.64 8.51 14.56
CA LYS A 264 15.51 7.44 15.04
C LYS A 264 15.96 6.54 13.89
N TRP A 265 15.04 6.18 13.00
CA TRP A 265 15.28 5.48 11.75
C TRP A 265 14.44 6.06 10.62
N SER A 266 14.95 5.94 9.41
CA SER A 266 14.20 6.21 8.18
C SER A 266 14.20 4.96 7.33
N VAL A 267 13.05 4.56 6.86
CA VAL A 267 12.88 3.35 6.06
C VAL A 267 12.71 3.71 4.60
N ARG A 268 13.40 2.99 3.74
CA ARG A 268 13.13 2.94 2.32
C ARG A 268 12.77 1.51 1.95
N THR A 269 11.71 1.33 1.18
CA THR A 269 11.38 0.04 0.59
C THR A 269 11.46 0.13 -0.93
N SER A 270 12.19 -0.79 -1.54
CA SER A 270 12.52 -0.78 -2.98
C SER A 270 12.87 -2.19 -3.46
N LEU A 271 13.36 -2.35 -4.69
CA LEU A 271 13.93 -3.63 -5.17
C LEU A 271 15.44 -3.76 -4.88
N LEU A 272 16.05 -2.81 -4.17
CA LEU A 272 17.43 -2.93 -3.70
C LEU A 272 17.53 -3.98 -2.59
N PRO A 273 18.68 -4.66 -2.43
CA PRO A 273 18.93 -5.57 -1.32
C PRO A 273 18.75 -4.90 0.04
N TYR A 274 18.56 -5.72 1.08
CA TYR A 274 18.50 -5.23 2.45
C TYR A 274 19.81 -4.52 2.82
N GLU A 275 19.68 -3.34 3.43
CA GLU A 275 20.80 -2.59 3.98
C GLU A 275 20.36 -1.85 5.25
N ARG A 276 21.13 -2.00 6.33
CA ARG A 276 20.97 -1.20 7.55
C ARG A 276 22.21 -0.34 7.77
N ASN A 277 22.05 0.98 7.68
CA ASN A 277 23.14 1.92 7.80
C ASN A 277 22.99 2.74 9.08
N ASN A 278 23.80 2.40 10.09
CA ASN A 278 23.77 3.05 11.41
C ASN A 278 24.24 4.50 11.37
N SER A 279 25.18 4.85 10.49
CA SER A 279 25.70 6.22 10.36
C SER A 279 24.65 7.16 9.80
N SER A 280 23.91 6.73 8.79
CA SER A 280 22.85 7.51 8.17
C SER A 280 21.47 7.28 8.81
N LYS A 281 21.35 6.39 9.80
CA LYS A 281 20.06 6.01 10.39
C LYS A 281 18.99 5.66 9.33
N THR A 282 19.41 4.86 8.33
CA THR A 282 18.52 4.40 7.26
C THR A 282 18.52 2.89 7.16
N ILE A 283 17.32 2.35 6.88
CA ILE A 283 17.12 0.93 6.61
C ILE A 283 16.50 0.82 5.22
N ASN A 284 17.14 0.09 4.31
CA ASN A 284 16.50 -0.35 3.08
C ASN A 284 15.93 -1.75 3.31
N ILE A 285 14.62 -1.89 3.31
CA ILE A 285 13.93 -3.16 3.38
C ILE A 285 13.40 -3.46 1.97
N PRO A 286 13.84 -4.55 1.33
CA PRO A 286 13.29 -4.94 0.03
C PRO A 286 11.76 -5.05 0.09
N LEU A 287 11.05 -4.62 -0.97
CA LEU A 287 9.59 -4.72 -1.04
C LEU A 287 9.09 -6.11 -0.67
N TYR A 288 9.74 -7.15 -1.18
CA TYR A 288 9.41 -8.55 -0.89
C TYR A 288 9.73 -9.01 0.55
N MET A 289 10.29 -8.13 1.38
CA MET A 289 10.59 -8.39 2.79
C MET A 289 9.88 -7.41 3.75
N LEU A 290 8.93 -6.62 3.27
CA LEU A 290 8.31 -5.57 4.09
C LEU A 290 7.66 -6.11 5.37
N PHE A 291 7.27 -7.37 5.39
CA PHE A 291 6.73 -8.06 6.57
C PHE A 291 7.70 -8.15 7.77
N VAL A 292 9.01 -7.84 7.60
CA VAL A 292 9.96 -7.75 8.72
C VAL A 292 10.05 -6.35 9.32
N LEU A 293 9.32 -5.36 8.79
CA LEU A 293 9.42 -3.93 9.16
C LEU A 293 9.42 -3.72 10.68
N TYR A 294 8.41 -4.24 11.38
CA TYR A 294 8.28 -4.04 12.82
C TYR A 294 9.50 -4.56 13.60
N LYS A 295 10.00 -5.74 13.23
CA LYS A 295 11.19 -6.33 13.83
C LYS A 295 12.43 -5.47 13.61
N GLU A 296 12.58 -4.93 12.39
CA GLU A 296 13.70 -4.05 12.06
C GLU A 296 13.66 -2.72 12.83
N LEU A 297 12.48 -2.16 13.06
CA LEU A 297 12.34 -0.93 13.84
C LEU A 297 12.67 -1.15 15.33
N LYS A 298 12.40 -2.32 15.87
CA LYS A 298 12.66 -2.69 17.28
C LYS A 298 14.07 -3.21 17.54
N THR A 299 14.83 -3.58 16.52
CA THR A 299 16.22 -4.02 16.69
C THR A 299 17.07 -2.82 17.14
N GLU A 300 17.61 -2.91 18.34
CA GLU A 300 18.57 -1.93 18.86
C GLU A 300 19.89 -1.99 18.07
N SER A 301 20.55 -0.83 17.96
CA SER A 301 21.79 -0.65 17.17
C SER A 301 22.99 -1.21 17.88
#